data_a9d55ee61b5a15acf97bbb5d6a86f7c4
#
_entry.id   a9d55ee61b5a15acf97bbb5d6a86f7c4
#
_cell.length_a   1.000
_cell.length_b   1.000
_cell.length_c   1.000
_cell.angle_alpha   90.00
_cell.angle_beta   90.00
_cell.angle_gamma   90.00
#
_symmetry.space_group_name_H-M   'P 1'
#
loop_
_entity.id
_entity.type
_entity.pdbx_description
1 polymer ?
#
loop_
_entity_poly.entity_id
_entity_poly.type
_entity_poly.pdbx_seq_one_letter_code
_entity_poly.pdbx_strand_id
1 'polypeptide(L)'
;MTLYSHDEAVHNALVGSNHHADSIQGIRNAVAVGLDISINTPLCKKNADYEATLRFIHSLGVRFVTVSGLICTGMAGINHKEYDLTSDELFEIVKTAKEFCNAHEMEIDFTSPGLINAEKLDDLGMNVPMCGAALSNMAIAPDGTVVPCQSWLGADASLGNILTDPFKQIWNHPMCKQLRNMSEEQALSCPFRARKGGDRV
;
A
#
# COMPACT_ATOMS: atom_id res chain seq x y z
N MET A 1 -3.95 -1.71 -10.26
CA MET A 1 -3.24 -2.99 -10.51
C MET A 1 -1.92 -2.98 -9.74
N THR A 2 -1.21 -4.12 -9.59
CA THR A 2 0.06 -4.17 -8.85
C THR A 2 1.20 -4.64 -9.75
N LEU A 3 2.33 -3.93 -9.72
CA LEU A 3 3.58 -4.31 -10.36
C LEU A 3 4.74 -4.04 -9.40
N TYR A 4 5.46 -5.08 -8.98
CA TYR A 4 6.55 -4.94 -8.01
C TYR A 4 7.86 -4.47 -8.66
N SER A 5 8.10 -4.84 -9.93
CA SER A 5 9.29 -4.47 -10.67
C SER A 5 9.05 -4.61 -12.17
N HIS A 6 9.80 -3.85 -12.98
CA HIS A 6 9.93 -4.05 -14.42
C HIS A 6 10.73 -5.33 -14.72
N ASP A 7 11.64 -5.71 -13.84
CA ASP A 7 12.41 -6.96 -13.94
C ASP A 7 11.53 -8.15 -13.56
N GLU A 8 11.43 -9.11 -14.46
CA GLU A 8 10.60 -10.32 -14.30
C GLU A 8 11.03 -11.16 -13.11
N ALA A 9 12.34 -11.35 -12.92
CA ALA A 9 12.84 -12.20 -11.84
C ALA A 9 12.55 -11.59 -10.47
N VAL A 10 12.74 -10.28 -10.33
CA VAL A 10 12.42 -9.53 -9.09
C VAL A 10 10.93 -9.55 -8.82
N HIS A 11 10.10 -9.27 -9.83
CA HIS A 11 8.63 -9.29 -9.68
C HIS A 11 8.15 -10.67 -9.23
N ASN A 12 8.53 -11.72 -9.95
CA ASN A 12 8.09 -13.09 -9.70
C ASN A 12 8.55 -13.59 -8.32
N ALA A 13 9.77 -13.23 -7.90
CA ALA A 13 10.28 -13.57 -6.57
C ALA A 13 9.49 -12.90 -5.45
N LEU A 14 9.08 -11.64 -5.62
CA LEU A 14 8.29 -10.90 -4.62
C LEU A 14 6.83 -11.36 -4.57
N VAL A 15 6.26 -11.73 -5.71
CA VAL A 15 4.88 -12.26 -5.79
C VAL A 15 4.81 -13.72 -5.40
N GLY A 16 5.91 -14.47 -5.51
CA GLY A 16 5.97 -15.91 -5.26
C GLY A 16 5.33 -16.74 -6.39
N SER A 17 5.22 -16.19 -7.61
CA SER A 17 4.64 -16.86 -8.77
C SER A 17 5.09 -16.21 -10.09
N ASN A 18 5.07 -16.98 -11.18
CA ASN A 18 5.55 -16.53 -12.50
C ASN A 18 4.45 -15.82 -13.30
N HIS A 19 3.98 -14.65 -12.81
CA HIS A 19 2.89 -13.89 -13.43
C HIS A 19 3.25 -12.46 -13.87
N HIS A 20 4.55 -12.17 -14.00
CA HIS A 20 4.98 -10.86 -14.54
C HIS A 20 4.38 -10.57 -15.91
N ALA A 21 4.52 -11.52 -16.85
CA ALA A 21 3.99 -11.35 -18.21
C ALA A 21 2.47 -11.14 -18.23
N ASP A 22 1.72 -11.89 -17.42
CA ASP A 22 0.27 -11.74 -17.29
C ASP A 22 -0.10 -10.37 -16.72
N SER A 23 0.64 -9.88 -15.72
CA SER A 23 0.46 -8.55 -15.13
C SER A 23 0.66 -7.45 -16.18
N ILE A 24 1.74 -7.54 -16.98
CA ILE A 24 2.01 -6.59 -18.08
C ILE A 24 0.93 -6.66 -19.15
N GLN A 25 0.50 -7.85 -19.55
CA GLN A 25 -0.57 -8.00 -20.53
C GLN A 25 -1.88 -7.40 -20.02
N GLY A 26 -2.20 -7.61 -18.74
CA GLY A 26 -3.37 -6.99 -18.10
C GLY A 26 -3.32 -5.46 -18.12
N ILE A 27 -2.16 -4.87 -17.82
CA ILE A 27 -1.94 -3.42 -17.89
C ILE A 27 -2.15 -2.92 -19.33
N ARG A 28 -1.52 -3.55 -20.32
CA ARG A 28 -1.67 -3.19 -21.73
C ARG A 28 -3.12 -3.25 -22.19
N ASN A 29 -3.84 -4.30 -21.80
CA ASN A 29 -5.26 -4.46 -22.16
C ASN A 29 -6.11 -3.33 -21.55
N ALA A 30 -5.88 -2.99 -20.29
CA ALA A 30 -6.61 -1.91 -19.62
C ALA A 30 -6.36 -0.54 -20.28
N VAL A 31 -5.10 -0.23 -20.59
CA VAL A 31 -4.73 1.01 -21.30
C VAL A 31 -5.32 1.03 -22.70
N ALA A 32 -5.26 -0.09 -23.44
CA ALA A 32 -5.76 -0.17 -24.81
C ALA A 32 -7.28 0.10 -24.94
N VAL A 33 -8.05 -0.21 -23.89
CA VAL A 33 -9.50 0.08 -23.86
C VAL A 33 -9.84 1.41 -23.18
N GLY A 34 -8.82 2.23 -22.84
CA GLY A 34 -9.00 3.57 -22.28
C GLY A 34 -9.44 3.58 -20.81
N LEU A 35 -9.13 2.56 -20.02
CA LEU A 35 -9.39 2.57 -18.59
C LEU A 35 -8.36 3.46 -17.87
N ASP A 36 -8.84 4.31 -16.97
CA ASP A 36 -8.00 4.99 -16.01
C ASP A 36 -7.53 3.98 -14.97
N ILE A 37 -6.25 3.65 -14.99
CA ILE A 37 -5.66 2.70 -14.06
C ILE A 37 -4.54 3.32 -13.26
N SER A 38 -4.41 2.88 -12.00
CA SER A 38 -3.25 3.14 -11.16
C SER A 38 -2.46 1.85 -10.96
N ILE A 39 -1.13 1.97 -11.00
CA ILE A 39 -0.22 0.88 -10.64
C ILE A 39 0.29 1.11 -9.23
N ASN A 40 0.01 0.16 -8.34
CA ASN A 40 0.57 0.16 -6.98
C ASN A 40 1.85 -0.67 -6.92
N THR A 41 2.89 -0.10 -6.31
CA THR A 41 4.14 -0.80 -6.03
C THR A 41 4.45 -0.76 -4.53
N PRO A 42 4.31 -1.88 -3.80
CA PRO A 42 4.88 -2.00 -2.47
C PRO A 42 6.41 -2.01 -2.54
N LEU A 43 7.05 -1.00 -1.93
CA LEU A 43 8.51 -0.82 -1.98
C LEU A 43 9.20 -1.62 -0.88
N CYS A 44 10.31 -2.23 -1.24
CA CYS A 44 11.21 -2.96 -0.35
C CYS A 44 12.65 -2.93 -0.89
N LYS A 45 13.61 -3.46 -0.15
CA LYS A 45 15.02 -3.51 -0.59
C LYS A 45 15.23 -4.22 -1.93
N LYS A 46 14.40 -5.20 -2.28
CA LYS A 46 14.55 -5.98 -3.51
C LYS A 46 14.12 -5.23 -4.78
N ASN A 47 13.28 -4.20 -4.65
CA ASN A 47 12.81 -3.37 -5.77
C ASN A 47 13.08 -1.87 -5.53
N ALA A 48 14.14 -1.55 -4.78
CA ALA A 48 14.51 -0.18 -4.44
C ALA A 48 14.95 0.64 -5.67
N ASP A 49 15.38 0.01 -6.77
CA ASP A 49 15.57 0.67 -8.09
C ASP A 49 14.20 0.92 -8.74
N TYR A 50 13.40 1.76 -8.08
CA TYR A 50 12.02 2.01 -8.50
C TYR A 50 11.93 2.90 -9.74
N GLU A 51 12.93 3.76 -9.98
CA GLU A 51 12.92 4.64 -11.16
C GLU A 51 12.89 3.84 -12.48
N ALA A 52 13.64 2.73 -12.57
CA ALA A 52 13.59 1.85 -13.73
C ALA A 52 12.19 1.25 -13.94
N THR A 53 11.50 0.90 -12.85
CA THR A 53 10.10 0.43 -12.88
C THR A 53 9.14 1.54 -13.31
N LEU A 54 9.33 2.79 -12.85
CA LEU A 54 8.53 3.94 -13.29
C LEU A 54 8.69 4.22 -14.78
N ARG A 55 9.92 4.19 -15.31
CA ARG A 55 10.18 4.33 -16.76
C ARG A 55 9.43 3.29 -17.55
N PHE A 56 9.44 2.05 -17.07
CA PHE A 56 8.70 0.96 -17.70
C PHE A 56 7.18 1.19 -17.63
N ILE A 57 6.62 1.55 -16.46
CA ILE A 57 5.19 1.85 -16.28
C ILE A 57 4.76 3.00 -17.22
N HIS A 58 5.56 4.07 -17.29
CA HIS A 58 5.33 5.19 -18.20
C HIS A 58 5.29 4.74 -19.68
N SER A 59 6.21 3.85 -20.09
CA SER A 59 6.26 3.31 -21.45
C SER A 59 5.03 2.47 -21.81
N LEU A 60 4.30 1.95 -20.83
CA LEU A 60 3.02 1.25 -21.01
C LEU A 60 1.82 2.21 -21.16
N GLY A 61 2.03 3.53 -21.04
CA GLY A 61 0.98 4.55 -21.15
C GLY A 61 0.22 4.81 -19.86
N VAL A 62 0.71 4.31 -18.70
CA VAL A 62 0.11 4.57 -17.39
C VAL A 62 0.60 5.91 -16.85
N ARG A 63 -0.31 6.71 -16.28
CA ARG A 63 -0.01 8.04 -15.74
C ARG A 63 -0.17 8.14 -14.23
N PHE A 64 -0.86 7.20 -13.61
CA PHE A 64 -1.14 7.21 -12.18
C PHE A 64 -0.42 6.05 -11.49
N VAL A 65 0.41 6.35 -10.50
CA VAL A 65 1.08 5.34 -9.69
C VAL A 65 0.85 5.60 -8.22
N THR A 66 0.82 4.52 -7.44
CA THR A 66 0.85 4.60 -5.98
C THR A 66 2.00 3.77 -5.45
N VAL A 67 2.62 4.23 -4.38
CA VAL A 67 3.66 3.47 -3.69
C VAL A 67 3.31 3.32 -2.23
N SER A 68 3.73 2.22 -1.65
CA SER A 68 3.56 1.92 -0.23
C SER A 68 4.83 1.28 0.32
N GLY A 69 5.07 1.40 1.61
CA GLY A 69 6.02 0.50 2.28
C GLY A 69 5.39 -0.85 2.55
N LEU A 70 6.19 -1.82 2.96
CA LEU A 70 5.71 -3.14 3.32
C LEU A 70 4.85 -3.11 4.59
N ILE A 71 3.76 -3.86 4.56
CA ILE A 71 2.94 -4.14 5.74
C ILE A 71 3.41 -5.49 6.30
N CYS A 72 3.86 -5.50 7.58
CA CYS A 72 4.39 -6.71 8.23
C CYS A 72 3.29 -7.75 8.53
N THR A 73 2.64 -8.28 7.48
CA THR A 73 1.64 -9.34 7.54
C THR A 73 1.98 -10.44 6.53
N GLY A 74 1.51 -11.67 6.76
CA GLY A 74 1.78 -12.79 5.87
C GLY A 74 3.28 -12.99 5.62
N MET A 75 3.67 -13.25 4.38
CA MET A 75 5.07 -13.46 3.99
C MET A 75 5.96 -12.25 4.24
N ALA A 76 5.45 -11.04 4.09
CA ALA A 76 6.20 -9.82 4.42
C ALA A 76 6.50 -9.73 5.93
N GLY A 77 5.62 -10.23 6.79
CA GLY A 77 5.87 -10.33 8.24
C GLY A 77 6.96 -11.33 8.61
N ILE A 78 7.15 -12.38 7.82
CA ILE A 78 8.21 -13.38 8.01
C ILE A 78 9.56 -12.83 7.55
N ASN A 79 9.59 -12.15 6.41
CA ASN A 79 10.80 -11.70 5.72
C ASN A 79 11.17 -10.24 5.99
N HIS A 80 10.47 -9.57 6.91
CA HIS A 80 10.60 -8.11 7.11
C HIS A 80 12.04 -7.64 7.32
N LYS A 81 12.88 -8.42 8.07
CA LYS A 81 14.27 -8.04 8.36
C LYS A 81 15.13 -7.93 7.10
N GLU A 82 14.84 -8.73 6.09
CA GLU A 82 15.56 -8.74 4.82
C GLU A 82 15.03 -7.69 3.84
N TYR A 83 13.71 -7.41 3.90
CA TYR A 83 13.03 -6.62 2.88
C TYR A 83 12.67 -5.20 3.30
N ASP A 84 12.56 -4.92 4.60
CA ASP A 84 12.13 -3.60 5.06
C ASP A 84 13.14 -2.52 4.69
N LEU A 85 12.63 -1.41 4.17
CA LEU A 85 13.33 -0.14 4.04
C LEU A 85 13.18 0.66 5.33
N THR A 86 14.21 1.41 5.69
CA THR A 86 14.10 2.46 6.70
C THR A 86 13.23 3.60 6.19
N SER A 87 12.73 4.46 7.08
CA SER A 87 11.97 5.66 6.71
C SER A 87 12.74 6.56 5.75
N ASP A 88 14.05 6.74 5.99
CA ASP A 88 14.89 7.59 5.14
C ASP A 88 15.17 6.95 3.77
N GLU A 89 15.46 5.64 3.71
CA GLU A 89 15.61 4.92 2.44
C GLU A 89 14.31 5.02 1.61
N LEU A 90 13.16 4.82 2.25
CA LEU A 90 11.85 4.91 1.60
C LEU A 90 11.58 6.33 1.11
N PHE A 91 11.91 7.34 1.92
CA PHE A 91 11.75 8.74 1.54
C PHE A 91 12.58 9.10 0.31
N GLU A 92 13.85 8.71 0.25
CA GLU A 92 14.72 9.01 -0.91
C GLU A 92 14.18 8.36 -2.20
N ILE A 93 13.67 7.12 -2.12
CA ILE A 93 13.04 6.47 -3.27
C ILE A 93 11.78 7.23 -3.70
N VAL A 94 10.91 7.61 -2.76
CA VAL A 94 9.66 8.35 -3.06
C VAL A 94 9.96 9.73 -3.62
N LYS A 95 10.97 10.43 -3.11
CA LYS A 95 11.43 11.73 -3.61
C LYS A 95 11.88 11.63 -5.07
N THR A 96 12.78 10.71 -5.38
CA THR A 96 13.25 10.47 -6.77
C THR A 96 12.08 10.09 -7.68
N ALA A 97 11.15 9.26 -7.19
CA ALA A 97 9.95 8.87 -7.91
C ALA A 97 9.04 10.08 -8.21
N LYS A 98 8.88 11.00 -7.25
CA LYS A 98 8.09 12.23 -7.42
C LYS A 98 8.73 13.16 -8.45
N GLU A 99 10.05 13.34 -8.41
CA GLU A 99 10.80 14.12 -9.39
C GLU A 99 10.62 13.55 -10.81
N PHE A 100 10.75 12.23 -10.96
CA PHE A 100 10.50 11.53 -12.23
C PHE A 100 9.07 11.75 -12.72
N CYS A 101 8.07 11.55 -11.86
CA CYS A 101 6.65 11.71 -12.22
C CYS A 101 6.35 13.14 -12.69
N ASN A 102 6.87 14.15 -11.98
CA ASN A 102 6.71 15.55 -12.37
C ASN A 102 7.32 15.84 -13.76
N ALA A 103 8.48 15.25 -14.07
CA ALA A 103 9.15 15.44 -15.36
C ALA A 103 8.46 14.72 -16.53
N HIS A 104 7.58 13.75 -16.25
CA HIS A 104 6.94 12.90 -17.26
C HIS A 104 5.41 12.98 -17.28
N GLU A 105 4.84 14.04 -16.66
CA GLU A 105 3.38 14.25 -16.59
C GLU A 105 2.63 13.04 -15.99
N MET A 106 3.23 12.43 -14.96
CA MET A 106 2.64 11.36 -14.16
C MET A 106 2.25 11.88 -12.78
N GLU A 107 1.30 11.20 -12.15
CA GLU A 107 0.92 11.44 -10.76
C GLU A 107 1.36 10.28 -9.88
N ILE A 108 1.84 10.59 -8.67
CA ILE A 108 2.26 9.61 -7.67
C ILE A 108 1.71 9.96 -6.31
N ASP A 109 1.14 8.95 -5.63
CA ASP A 109 0.72 9.03 -4.23
C ASP A 109 1.45 8.00 -3.37
N PHE A 110 1.78 8.40 -2.14
CA PHE A 110 2.28 7.51 -1.10
C PHE A 110 1.14 7.11 -0.17
N THR A 111 0.96 5.79 0.10
CA THR A 111 -0.27 5.28 0.72
C THR A 111 -0.07 4.63 2.09
N SER A 112 1.12 4.77 2.71
CA SER A 112 1.43 4.13 4.00
C SER A 112 1.57 5.15 5.14
N PRO A 113 0.50 5.42 5.93
CA PRO A 113 0.55 6.39 7.02
C PRO A 113 1.71 6.11 7.99
N GLY A 114 2.52 7.14 8.31
CA GLY A 114 3.57 7.10 9.31
C GLY A 114 4.80 6.23 8.99
N LEU A 115 5.02 5.84 7.73
CA LEU A 115 6.30 5.25 7.29
C LEU A 115 7.30 6.30 6.79
N ILE A 116 6.79 7.44 6.35
CA ILE A 116 7.56 8.65 6.05
C ILE A 116 6.96 9.76 6.91
N ASN A 117 7.80 10.65 7.41
CA ASN A 117 7.36 11.83 8.16
C ASN A 117 6.42 12.70 7.31
N ALA A 118 5.32 13.17 7.91
CA ALA A 118 4.29 13.95 7.23
C ALA A 118 4.84 15.25 6.62
N GLU A 119 5.71 15.97 7.36
CA GLU A 119 6.33 17.21 6.90
C GLU A 119 7.20 16.98 5.66
N LYS A 120 7.97 15.86 5.62
CA LYS A 120 8.79 15.50 4.46
C LYS A 120 7.94 15.23 3.21
N LEU A 121 6.74 14.63 3.35
CA LEU A 121 5.82 14.41 2.24
C LEU A 121 5.18 15.72 1.77
N ASP A 122 4.79 16.57 2.70
CA ASP A 122 4.22 17.89 2.40
C ASP A 122 5.23 18.78 1.66
N ASP A 123 6.49 18.79 2.08
CA ASP A 123 7.60 19.49 1.41
C ASP A 123 7.82 19.02 -0.05
N LEU A 124 7.49 17.76 -0.36
CA LEU A 124 7.48 17.24 -1.73
C LEU A 124 6.20 17.61 -2.52
N GLY A 125 5.25 18.31 -1.91
CA GLY A 125 3.94 18.57 -2.49
C GLY A 125 3.12 17.29 -2.71
N MET A 126 3.27 16.30 -1.84
CA MET A 126 2.54 15.04 -1.87
C MET A 126 1.45 15.02 -0.80
N ASN A 127 0.36 14.32 -1.09
CA ASN A 127 -0.67 14.08 -0.09
C ASN A 127 -0.08 13.26 1.08
N VAL A 128 -0.34 13.70 2.31
CA VAL A 128 0.03 12.96 3.52
C VAL A 128 -1.02 11.86 3.75
N PRO A 129 -0.64 10.57 3.74
CA PRO A 129 -1.60 9.50 3.91
C PRO A 129 -2.10 9.42 5.35
N MET A 130 -3.40 9.24 5.51
CA MET A 130 -4.06 9.04 6.80
C MET A 130 -4.67 7.63 6.89
N CYS A 131 -4.77 7.12 8.12
CA CYS A 131 -5.37 5.81 8.35
C CYS A 131 -6.87 5.83 8.09
N GLY A 132 -7.32 5.07 7.10
CA GLY A 132 -8.74 4.90 6.74
C GLY A 132 -9.41 3.66 7.37
N ALA A 133 -8.77 2.96 8.29
CA ALA A 133 -9.30 1.74 8.88
C ALA A 133 -10.65 1.97 9.56
N ALA A 134 -11.66 1.18 9.21
CA ALA A 134 -13.05 1.29 9.66
C ALA A 134 -13.72 2.65 9.38
N LEU A 135 -13.09 3.56 8.64
CA LEU A 135 -13.62 4.85 8.21
C LEU A 135 -13.93 4.84 6.71
N SER A 136 -12.91 4.73 5.86
CA SER A 136 -13.02 4.68 4.41
C SER A 136 -12.82 3.29 3.83
N ASN A 137 -12.32 2.34 4.61
CA ASN A 137 -12.12 0.97 4.17
C ASN A 137 -12.38 -0.05 5.30
N MET A 138 -12.73 -1.25 4.90
CA MET A 138 -12.78 -2.48 5.70
C MET A 138 -12.32 -3.63 4.80
N ALA A 139 -11.92 -4.76 5.38
CA ALA A 139 -11.61 -5.95 4.61
C ALA A 139 -12.45 -7.15 5.08
N ILE A 140 -12.77 -8.03 4.14
CA ILE A 140 -13.51 -9.27 4.37
C ILE A 140 -12.58 -10.42 3.98
N ALA A 141 -12.32 -11.32 4.92
CA ALA A 141 -11.56 -12.53 4.67
C ALA A 141 -12.41 -13.56 3.88
N PRO A 142 -11.78 -14.58 3.28
CA PRO A 142 -12.49 -15.60 2.50
C PRO A 142 -13.58 -16.38 3.27
N ASP A 143 -13.46 -16.47 4.59
CA ASP A 143 -14.43 -17.09 5.49
C ASP A 143 -15.58 -16.15 5.92
N GLY A 144 -15.61 -14.92 5.40
CA GLY A 144 -16.58 -13.90 5.75
C GLY A 144 -16.20 -13.04 6.96
N THR A 145 -15.10 -13.31 7.64
CA THR A 145 -14.62 -12.50 8.78
C THR A 145 -14.30 -11.07 8.32
N VAL A 146 -14.84 -10.09 9.02
CA VAL A 146 -14.61 -8.66 8.73
C VAL A 146 -13.58 -8.08 9.68
N VAL A 147 -12.63 -7.33 9.14
CA VAL A 147 -11.58 -6.64 9.90
C VAL A 147 -11.49 -5.15 9.50
N PRO A 148 -10.90 -4.27 10.34
CA PRO A 148 -10.87 -2.82 10.11
C PRO A 148 -10.21 -2.39 8.81
N CYS A 149 -9.18 -3.10 8.35
CA CYS A 149 -8.55 -2.95 7.02
C CYS A 149 -7.79 -4.23 6.67
N GLN A 150 -7.33 -4.33 5.42
CA GLN A 150 -6.57 -5.51 4.94
C GLN A 150 -5.32 -5.85 5.77
N SER A 151 -4.68 -4.85 6.39
CA SER A 151 -3.51 -5.08 7.25
C SER A 151 -3.83 -5.91 8.50
N TRP A 152 -5.09 -6.00 8.89
CA TRP A 152 -5.54 -6.74 10.06
C TRP A 152 -5.95 -8.18 9.74
N LEU A 153 -5.91 -8.60 8.47
CA LEU A 153 -6.17 -9.99 8.10
C LEU A 153 -5.17 -10.93 8.78
N GLY A 154 -5.67 -11.99 9.41
CA GLY A 154 -4.85 -12.91 10.21
C GLY A 154 -4.43 -12.40 11.58
N ALA A 155 -4.88 -11.20 12.01
CA ALA A 155 -4.75 -10.72 13.38
C ALA A 155 -6.02 -11.02 14.18
N ASP A 156 -5.89 -11.04 15.50
CA ASP A 156 -7.05 -11.18 16.41
C ASP A 156 -7.80 -9.83 16.50
N ALA A 157 -8.57 -9.52 15.46
CA ALA A 157 -9.25 -8.24 15.28
C ALA A 157 -10.57 -8.35 14.51
N SER A 158 -11.26 -9.49 14.66
CA SER A 158 -12.57 -9.69 14.04
C SER A 158 -13.59 -8.67 14.55
N LEU A 159 -14.31 -8.07 13.62
CA LEU A 159 -15.46 -7.19 13.85
C LEU A 159 -16.79 -7.94 13.79
N GLY A 160 -16.77 -9.21 13.41
CA GLY A 160 -17.89 -10.08 13.12
C GLY A 160 -17.71 -10.76 11.77
N ASN A 161 -18.76 -11.44 11.31
CA ASN A 161 -18.77 -12.17 10.04
C ASN A 161 -19.91 -11.69 9.15
N ILE A 162 -19.59 -11.25 7.93
CA ILE A 162 -20.58 -10.68 7.01
C ILE A 162 -21.67 -11.68 6.56
N LEU A 163 -21.39 -12.98 6.69
CA LEU A 163 -22.33 -14.04 6.31
C LEU A 163 -23.37 -14.32 7.40
N THR A 164 -23.07 -13.97 8.67
CA THR A 164 -23.91 -14.31 9.82
C THR A 164 -24.41 -13.09 10.60
N ASP A 165 -23.65 -12.00 10.59
CA ASP A 165 -23.94 -10.83 11.41
C ASP A 165 -24.51 -9.68 10.58
N PRO A 166 -25.50 -8.92 11.09
CA PRO A 166 -25.98 -7.72 10.43
C PRO A 166 -24.84 -6.70 10.26
N PHE A 167 -24.67 -6.15 9.06
CA PHE A 167 -23.61 -5.15 8.78
C PHE A 167 -23.65 -3.95 9.75
N LYS A 168 -24.82 -3.53 10.19
CA LYS A 168 -24.98 -2.46 11.19
C LYS A 168 -24.27 -2.80 12.51
N GLN A 169 -24.25 -4.07 12.91
CA GLN A 169 -23.56 -4.53 14.13
C GLN A 169 -22.05 -4.50 13.92
N ILE A 170 -21.56 -5.01 12.80
CA ILE A 170 -20.14 -4.96 12.39
C ILE A 170 -19.66 -3.51 12.35
N TRP A 171 -20.39 -2.64 11.65
CA TRP A 171 -20.07 -1.21 11.51
C TRP A 171 -20.01 -0.47 12.85
N ASN A 172 -20.87 -0.84 13.80
CA ASN A 172 -20.93 -0.24 15.15
C ASN A 172 -20.09 -0.99 16.18
N HIS A 173 -19.23 -1.93 15.77
CA HIS A 173 -18.34 -2.62 16.67
C HIS A 173 -17.49 -1.61 17.49
N PRO A 174 -17.19 -1.84 18.77
CA PRO A 174 -16.43 -0.90 19.61
C PRO A 174 -15.10 -0.47 18.99
N MET A 175 -14.36 -1.40 18.37
CA MET A 175 -13.11 -1.12 17.66
C MET A 175 -13.31 -0.16 16.47
N CYS A 176 -14.40 -0.30 15.71
CA CYS A 176 -14.70 0.63 14.61
C CYS A 176 -14.96 2.05 15.13
N LYS A 177 -15.70 2.17 16.24
CA LYS A 177 -15.95 3.47 16.88
C LYS A 177 -14.65 4.09 17.38
N GLN A 178 -13.78 3.30 17.99
CA GLN A 178 -12.46 3.76 18.46
C GLN A 178 -11.59 4.27 17.30
N LEU A 179 -11.52 3.52 16.19
CA LEU A 179 -10.72 3.90 15.03
C LEU A 179 -11.27 5.18 14.34
N ARG A 180 -12.60 5.33 14.26
CA ARG A 180 -13.23 6.54 13.70
C ARG A 180 -13.09 7.78 14.58
N ASN A 181 -12.86 7.60 15.87
CA ASN A 181 -12.69 8.70 16.82
C ASN A 181 -11.21 9.07 17.05
N MET A 182 -10.28 8.52 16.25
CA MET A 182 -8.89 8.97 16.29
C MET A 182 -8.79 10.44 15.89
N SER A 183 -7.88 11.19 16.55
CA SER A 183 -7.50 12.53 16.09
C SER A 183 -6.77 12.47 14.74
N GLU A 184 -6.68 13.60 14.04
CA GLU A 184 -5.88 13.71 12.81
C GLU A 184 -4.45 13.26 13.05
N GLU A 185 -3.81 13.71 14.12
CA GLU A 185 -2.45 13.31 14.50
C GLU A 185 -2.32 11.80 14.68
N GLN A 186 -3.28 11.15 15.35
CA GLN A 186 -3.30 9.69 15.49
C GLN A 186 -3.50 8.97 14.15
N ALA A 187 -4.26 9.56 13.24
CA ALA A 187 -4.52 8.99 11.91
C ALA A 187 -3.32 9.09 10.96
N LEU A 188 -2.34 9.97 11.24
CA LEU A 188 -1.06 10.02 10.51
C LEU A 188 -0.19 8.78 10.72
N SER A 189 -0.53 7.91 11.67
CA SER A 189 0.15 6.64 11.91
C SER A 189 -0.77 5.44 11.70
N CYS A 190 -0.19 4.24 11.56
CA CYS A 190 -0.97 3.01 11.41
C CYS A 190 -1.18 2.33 12.77
N PRO A 191 -2.42 2.29 13.32
CA PRO A 191 -2.69 1.66 14.63
C PRO A 191 -2.33 0.18 14.68
N PHE A 192 -2.33 -0.51 13.54
CA PHE A 192 -1.93 -1.90 13.46
C PHE A 192 -0.43 -2.07 13.71
N ARG A 193 0.41 -1.19 13.15
CA ARG A 193 1.87 -1.23 13.39
C ARG A 193 2.21 -0.90 14.84
N ALA A 194 1.58 0.11 15.40
CA ALA A 194 1.76 0.49 16.81
C ALA A 194 1.48 -0.69 17.77
N ARG A 195 0.42 -1.48 17.51
CA ARG A 195 0.10 -2.67 18.31
C ARG A 195 1.14 -3.78 18.24
N LYS A 196 1.86 -3.92 17.13
CA LYS A 196 2.91 -4.95 16.94
C LYS A 196 4.28 -4.52 17.48
N GLY A 197 4.37 -3.41 18.22
CA GLY A 197 5.64 -2.89 18.76
C GLY A 197 6.59 -2.41 17.66
N GLY A 198 6.03 -1.97 16.55
CA GLY A 198 6.74 -1.60 15.34
C GLY A 198 6.84 -0.10 15.14
N ASP A 199 7.25 0.65 16.13
CA ASP A 199 7.82 1.98 15.89
C ASP A 199 9.23 1.78 15.33
N ARG A 200 9.31 1.80 14.02
CA ARG A 200 10.57 1.98 13.31
C ARG A 200 10.46 3.29 12.54
N VAL A 201 10.54 4.35 13.30
CA VAL A 201 10.92 5.67 12.82
C VAL A 201 12.42 5.76 12.91
#